data_c7fd58e80b1cfc020873e6856b6b67f2
#
_entry.id   c7fd58e80b1cfc020873e6856b6b67f2
#
_cell.length_a   1.000
_cell.length_b   1.000
_cell.length_c   1.000
_cell.angle_alpha   90.00
_cell.angle_beta   90.00
_cell.angle_gamma   90.00
#
_symmetry.space_group_name_H-M   'P 1'
#
loop_
_entity.id
_entity.type
_entity.pdbx_description
1 polymer ?
#
loop_
_entity_poly.entity_id
_entity_poly.type
_entity_poly.pdbx_seq_one_letter_code
_entity_poly.pdbx_strand_id
1 'polypeptide(L)'
;MFFEISERAKELSSVALKKAEAVFGRIDELTEYNQQKVLSAFIRNRIDETDFNTTTGYGYSDKGREKLDVLTADIFGAESAIIRSGALSSGTHTLAICLYGILRPNDVML
;
A
#
# COMPACT_ATOMS: atom_id res chain seq x y z
N MET A 1 25.49 -23.69 -6.60
CA MET A 1 25.15 -22.94 -5.35
C MET A 1 26.38 -22.14 -4.99
N PHE A 2 26.27 -20.82 -4.79
CA PHE A 2 27.43 -19.93 -4.57
C PHE A 2 27.97 -19.94 -3.13
N PHE A 3 27.23 -20.54 -2.20
CA PHE A 3 27.63 -20.64 -0.79
C PHE A 3 27.49 -22.08 -0.30
N GLU A 4 28.50 -22.55 0.43
CA GLU A 4 28.44 -23.84 1.13
C GLU A 4 27.70 -23.65 2.44
N ILE A 5 26.55 -24.32 2.59
CA ILE A 5 25.75 -24.32 3.81
C ILE A 5 25.98 -25.65 4.51
N SER A 6 26.34 -25.62 5.79
CA SER A 6 26.56 -26.84 6.56
C SER A 6 25.28 -27.70 6.65
N GLU A 7 25.41 -29.01 6.70
CA GLU A 7 24.27 -29.93 6.83
C GLU A 7 23.46 -29.64 8.10
N ARG A 8 24.13 -29.29 9.17
CA ARG A 8 23.46 -28.89 10.42
C ARG A 8 22.55 -27.67 10.25
N ALA A 9 22.98 -26.67 9.49
CA ALA A 9 22.17 -25.50 9.21
C ALA A 9 20.94 -25.85 8.32
N LYS A 10 21.09 -26.75 7.36
CA LYS A 10 20.00 -27.26 6.54
C LYS A 10 18.95 -28.00 7.37
N GLU A 11 19.39 -28.89 8.25
CA GLU A 11 18.50 -29.60 9.17
C GLU A 11 17.69 -28.65 10.04
N LEU A 12 18.37 -27.71 10.71
CA LEU A 12 17.70 -26.72 11.57
C LEU A 12 16.69 -25.88 10.79
N SER A 13 17.06 -25.45 9.58
CA SER A 13 16.17 -24.69 8.69
C SER A 13 14.92 -25.52 8.33
N SER A 14 15.09 -26.78 7.96
CA SER A 14 13.96 -27.64 7.59
C SER A 14 12.99 -27.87 8.74
N VAL A 15 13.50 -28.06 9.95
CA VAL A 15 12.67 -28.20 11.17
C VAL A 15 11.93 -26.91 11.47
N ALA A 16 12.60 -25.76 11.36
CA ALA A 16 11.99 -24.45 11.59
C ALA A 16 10.88 -24.16 10.58
N LEU A 17 11.12 -24.41 9.30
CA LEU A 17 10.12 -24.25 8.24
C LEU A 17 8.88 -25.09 8.48
N LYS A 18 9.03 -26.37 8.84
CA LYS A 18 7.89 -27.22 9.18
C LYS A 18 7.05 -26.68 10.34
N LYS A 19 7.69 -26.11 11.36
CA LYS A 19 6.97 -25.51 12.51
C LYS A 19 6.24 -24.22 12.11
N ALA A 20 6.76 -23.48 11.15
CA ALA A 20 6.19 -22.21 10.69
C ALA A 20 5.14 -22.38 9.57
N GLU A 21 5.03 -23.57 8.95
CA GLU A 21 4.23 -23.82 7.75
C GLU A 21 2.77 -23.37 7.88
N ALA A 22 2.13 -23.67 8.99
CA ALA A 22 0.73 -23.26 9.23
C ALA A 22 0.54 -21.75 9.37
N VAL A 23 1.58 -21.03 9.83
CA VAL A 23 1.56 -19.57 9.93
C VAL A 23 1.82 -18.97 8.54
N PHE A 24 2.79 -19.51 7.81
CA PHE A 24 3.07 -19.07 6.44
C PHE A 24 1.89 -19.29 5.52
N GLY A 25 1.20 -20.44 5.59
CA GLY A 25 0.01 -20.68 4.79
C GLY A 25 -1.07 -19.61 4.96
N ARG A 26 -1.33 -19.17 6.20
CA ARG A 26 -2.27 -18.06 6.45
C ARG A 26 -1.80 -16.72 5.92
N ILE A 27 -0.49 -16.47 5.98
CA ILE A 27 0.11 -15.24 5.44
C ILE A 27 0.01 -15.25 3.91
N ASP A 28 0.28 -16.39 3.29
CA ASP A 28 0.22 -16.56 1.84
C ASP A 28 -1.21 -16.36 1.31
N GLU A 29 -2.22 -16.94 1.96
CA GLU A 29 -3.64 -16.73 1.62
C GLU A 29 -4.03 -15.25 1.70
N LEU A 30 -3.63 -14.55 2.78
CA LEU A 30 -3.90 -13.13 2.95
C LEU A 30 -3.17 -12.29 1.90
N THR A 31 -1.93 -12.66 1.59
CA THR A 31 -1.11 -12.00 0.57
C THR A 31 -1.74 -12.15 -0.81
N GLU A 32 -2.15 -13.35 -1.17
CA GLU A 32 -2.83 -13.62 -2.43
C GLU A 32 -4.12 -12.81 -2.56
N TYR A 33 -4.97 -12.83 -1.53
CA TYR A 33 -6.20 -12.04 -1.51
C TYR A 33 -5.95 -10.55 -1.74
N ASN A 34 -4.99 -9.96 -1.02
CA ASN A 34 -4.67 -8.54 -1.15
C ASN A 34 -4.04 -8.21 -2.52
N GLN A 35 -3.19 -9.08 -3.04
CA GLN A 35 -2.60 -8.92 -4.36
C GLN A 35 -3.67 -8.92 -5.45
N GLN A 36 -4.60 -9.87 -5.41
CA GLN A 36 -5.72 -9.93 -6.36
C GLN A 36 -6.63 -8.71 -6.25
N LYS A 37 -6.91 -8.24 -5.02
CA LYS A 37 -7.68 -7.03 -4.76
C LYS A 37 -7.05 -5.80 -5.42
N VAL A 38 -5.76 -5.59 -5.21
CA VAL A 38 -5.02 -4.47 -5.78
C VAL A 38 -4.95 -4.58 -7.31
N LEU A 39 -4.59 -5.74 -7.84
CA LEU A 39 -4.53 -5.96 -9.30
C LEU A 39 -5.88 -5.72 -9.97
N SER A 40 -6.96 -6.18 -9.35
CA SER A 40 -8.32 -5.93 -9.86
C SER A 40 -8.64 -4.44 -9.92
N ALA A 41 -8.22 -3.66 -8.92
CA ALA A 41 -8.39 -2.22 -8.91
C ALA A 41 -7.58 -1.55 -10.04
N PHE A 42 -6.35 -1.97 -10.29
CA PHE A 42 -5.53 -1.50 -11.43
C PHE A 42 -6.25 -1.74 -12.77
N ILE A 43 -6.82 -2.93 -12.96
CA ILE A 43 -7.54 -3.30 -14.19
C ILE A 43 -8.81 -2.44 -14.35
N ARG A 44 -9.62 -2.33 -13.29
CA ARG A 44 -10.86 -1.52 -13.31
C ARG A 44 -10.59 -0.05 -13.64
N ASN A 45 -9.54 0.50 -13.06
CA ASN A 45 -9.16 1.90 -13.26
C ASN A 45 -8.29 2.12 -14.51
N ARG A 46 -8.05 1.06 -15.31
CA ARG A 46 -7.30 1.12 -16.57
C ARG A 46 -5.97 1.85 -16.39
N ILE A 47 -5.21 1.44 -15.38
CA ILE A 47 -3.86 1.96 -15.17
C ILE A 47 -2.97 1.45 -16.29
N ASP A 48 -2.25 2.34 -16.95
CA ASP A 48 -1.34 2.05 -18.05
C ASP A 48 0.03 2.72 -17.84
N GLU A 49 0.98 2.43 -18.73
CA GLU A 49 2.34 2.95 -18.64
C GLU A 49 2.41 4.48 -18.67
N THR A 50 1.45 5.14 -19.33
CA THR A 50 1.44 6.61 -19.43
C THR A 50 1.10 7.28 -18.11
N ASP A 51 0.45 6.58 -17.18
CA ASP A 51 0.11 7.07 -15.86
C ASP A 51 1.34 7.20 -14.94
N PHE A 52 2.46 6.55 -15.32
CA PHE A 52 3.74 6.64 -14.62
C PHE A 52 4.67 7.72 -15.20
N ASN A 53 4.24 8.45 -16.22
CA ASN A 53 5.04 9.52 -16.78
C ASN A 53 5.22 10.67 -15.79
N THR A 54 6.38 11.32 -15.87
CA THR A 54 6.67 12.49 -15.07
C THR A 54 5.71 13.63 -15.37
N THR A 55 5.15 14.24 -14.33
CA THR A 55 4.24 15.40 -14.43
C THR A 55 4.82 16.61 -13.70
N THR A 56 4.32 17.81 -13.99
CA THR A 56 4.79 19.05 -13.38
C THR A 56 4.37 19.20 -11.93
N GLY A 57 3.29 18.53 -11.52
CA GLY A 57 2.68 18.64 -10.18
C GLY A 57 1.83 19.90 -9.98
N TYR A 58 1.61 20.70 -11.03
CA TYR A 58 0.80 21.93 -10.97
C TYR A 58 -0.67 21.73 -11.40
N GLY A 59 -1.13 20.48 -11.51
CA GLY A 59 -2.52 20.15 -11.88
C GLY A 59 -2.79 20.17 -13.38
N TYR A 60 -1.81 20.47 -14.21
CA TYR A 60 -1.92 20.40 -15.66
C TYR A 60 -1.38 19.06 -16.14
N SER A 61 -2.26 18.24 -16.72
CA SER A 61 -1.90 16.90 -17.22
C SER A 61 -1.35 15.94 -16.15
N ASP A 62 -1.79 16.07 -14.91
CA ASP A 62 -1.40 15.22 -13.79
C ASP A 62 -2.23 13.91 -13.73
N LYS A 63 -2.52 13.32 -14.89
CA LYS A 63 -3.36 12.13 -15.06
C LYS A 63 -3.01 11.00 -14.09
N GLY A 64 -1.72 10.70 -13.93
CA GLY A 64 -1.26 9.64 -13.02
C GLY A 64 -1.56 9.93 -11.56
N ARG A 65 -1.49 11.18 -11.12
CA ARG A 65 -1.83 11.59 -9.74
C ARG A 65 -3.33 11.46 -9.47
N GLU A 66 -4.16 11.91 -10.40
CA GLU A 66 -5.61 11.79 -10.31
C GLU A 66 -6.04 10.32 -10.29
N LYS A 67 -5.45 9.49 -11.16
CA LYS A 67 -5.70 8.04 -11.16
C LYS A 67 -5.24 7.38 -9.86
N LEU A 68 -4.14 7.81 -9.27
CA LEU A 68 -3.66 7.27 -7.99
C LEU A 68 -4.67 7.51 -6.86
N ASP A 69 -5.31 8.66 -6.83
CA ASP A 69 -6.36 8.97 -5.85
C ASP A 69 -7.56 8.03 -6.03
N VAL A 70 -8.06 7.91 -7.26
CA VAL A 70 -9.20 7.02 -7.59
C VAL A 70 -8.86 5.55 -7.30
N LEU A 71 -7.68 5.11 -7.71
CA LEU A 71 -7.18 3.76 -7.45
C LEU A 71 -7.12 3.45 -5.95
N THR A 72 -6.59 4.39 -5.16
CA THR A 72 -6.49 4.23 -3.72
C THR A 72 -7.87 4.17 -3.06
N ALA A 73 -8.79 5.04 -3.46
CA ALA A 73 -10.17 5.00 -3.00
C ALA A 73 -10.83 3.63 -3.30
N ASP A 74 -10.65 3.11 -4.50
CA ASP A 74 -11.18 1.79 -4.91
C ASP A 74 -10.59 0.64 -4.08
N ILE A 75 -9.27 0.62 -3.85
CA ILE A 75 -8.59 -0.41 -3.05
C ILE A 75 -9.10 -0.42 -1.62
N PHE A 76 -9.30 0.74 -1.01
CA PHE A 76 -9.73 0.87 0.39
C PHE A 76 -11.25 0.92 0.57
N GLY A 77 -12.03 0.95 -0.52
CA GLY A 77 -13.49 1.07 -0.47
C GLY A 77 -13.96 2.42 0.10
N ALA A 78 -13.17 3.47 -0.12
CA ALA A 78 -13.47 4.82 0.31
C ALA A 78 -14.17 5.61 -0.81
N GLU A 79 -14.94 6.65 -0.45
CA GLU A 79 -15.57 7.55 -1.40
C GLU A 79 -14.53 8.34 -2.21
N SER A 80 -13.45 8.76 -1.54
CA SER A 80 -12.32 9.46 -2.16
C SER A 80 -11.03 9.21 -1.39
N ALA A 81 -9.88 9.47 -2.03
CA ALA A 81 -8.57 9.43 -1.42
C ALA A 81 -7.70 10.58 -1.94
N ILE A 82 -6.73 10.99 -1.15
CA ILE A 82 -5.73 11.99 -1.54
C ILE A 82 -4.35 11.44 -1.26
N ILE A 83 -3.59 11.19 -2.33
CA ILE A 83 -2.21 10.72 -2.25
C ILE A 83 -1.30 11.80 -2.82
N ARG A 84 -0.69 12.56 -1.94
CA ARG A 84 0.17 13.71 -2.31
C ARG A 84 1.48 13.69 -1.53
N SER A 85 2.43 12.93 -1.99
CA SER A 85 3.76 12.78 -1.36
C SER A 85 4.50 14.12 -1.15
N GLY A 86 4.23 15.11 -2.00
CA GLY A 86 4.81 16.45 -1.87
C GLY A 86 4.11 17.35 -0.85
N ALA A 87 2.83 17.10 -0.57
CA ALA A 87 2.02 17.90 0.37
C ALA A 87 1.85 17.22 1.73
N LEU A 88 1.85 15.89 1.75
CA LEU A 88 1.71 15.05 2.95
C LEU A 88 3.09 14.45 3.28
N SER A 89 3.93 15.20 3.97
CA SER A 89 5.34 14.86 4.15
C SER A 89 5.61 13.75 5.18
N SER A 90 4.63 13.41 6.02
CA SER A 90 4.72 12.34 7.02
C SER A 90 3.35 11.89 7.50
N GLY A 91 3.27 10.71 8.12
CA GLY A 91 2.04 10.24 8.78
C GLY A 91 1.52 11.20 9.84
N THR A 92 2.40 11.78 10.65
CA THR A 92 2.03 12.79 11.65
C THR A 92 1.43 14.04 11.00
N HIS A 93 2.00 14.50 9.88
CA HIS A 93 1.46 15.64 9.12
C HIS A 93 0.09 15.31 8.54
N THR A 94 -0.09 14.11 8.01
CA THR A 94 -1.39 13.65 7.48
C THR A 94 -2.45 13.62 8.57
N LEU A 95 -2.15 13.08 9.75
CA LEU A 95 -3.07 13.09 10.90
C LEU A 95 -3.41 14.51 11.35
N ALA A 96 -2.41 15.41 11.42
CA ALA A 96 -2.64 16.81 11.78
C ALA A 96 -3.58 17.50 10.79
N ILE A 97 -3.39 17.31 9.49
CA ILE A 97 -4.27 17.86 8.45
C ILE A 97 -5.70 17.34 8.61
N CYS A 98 -5.87 16.04 8.83
CA CYS A 98 -7.19 15.45 9.07
C CYS A 98 -7.88 16.08 10.29
N LEU A 99 -7.17 16.18 11.41
CA LEU A 99 -7.71 16.77 12.64
C LEU A 99 -8.10 18.24 12.47
N TYR A 100 -7.21 19.06 11.89
CA TYR A 100 -7.47 20.47 11.65
C TYR A 100 -8.56 20.74 10.60
N GLY A 101 -8.74 19.81 9.67
CA GLY A 101 -9.81 19.88 8.68
C GLY A 101 -11.20 19.61 9.25
N ILE A 102 -11.30 18.79 10.28
CA ILE A 102 -12.56 18.30 10.86
C ILE A 102 -12.91 19.04 12.16
N LEU A 103 -11.93 19.22 13.04
CA LEU A 103 -12.16 19.78 14.39
C LEU A 103 -12.13 21.31 14.40
N ARG A 104 -12.96 21.88 15.27
CA ARG A 104 -13.00 23.31 15.60
C ARG A 104 -12.50 23.52 17.03
N PRO A 105 -12.10 24.75 17.42
CA PRO A 105 -11.80 25.06 18.82
C PRO A 105 -12.96 24.65 19.73
N ASN A 106 -12.67 23.89 20.78
CA ASN A 106 -13.59 23.30 21.75
C ASN A 106 -14.33 22.02 21.32
N ASP A 107 -14.07 21.48 20.14
CA ASP A 107 -14.55 20.14 19.81
C ASP A 107 -13.82 19.10 20.66
N VAL A 108 -14.54 18.04 21.03
CA VAL A 108 -14.02 16.92 21.83
C VAL A 108 -13.88 15.70 20.92
N MET A 109 -12.70 15.13 20.91
CA MET A 109 -12.43 13.85 20.26
C MET A 109 -12.39 12.75 21.32
N LEU A 110 -13.23 11.72 21.16
CA LEU A 110 -13.33 10.55 22.03
C LEU A 110 -12.48 9.39 21.51
#